data_6aa59f71a04d9fae2c0afc51ceb45efd
#
_entry.id   6aa59f71a04d9fae2c0afc51ceb45efd
#
_cell.length_a   1.000
_cell.length_b   1.000
_cell.length_c   1.000
_cell.angle_alpha   90.00
_cell.angle_beta   90.00
_cell.angle_gamma   90.00
#
_symmetry.space_group_name_H-M   'P 1'
#
loop_
_entity.id
_entity.type
_entity.pdbx_description
1 polymer ?
#
loop_
_entity_poly.entity_id
_entity_poly.type
_entity_poly.pdbx_seq_one_letter_code
_entity_poly.pdbx_strand_id
1 'polypeptide(L)'
;ELIRHAVSKLSHIHFTANDEAKERLVQLGESKNSIFTIGSPDIHVMTSVELPTINEVLNHYEIPFKDFGVFIFHPVTTELDTLAEQINEVVLSLIESNKNFIVIYPNNDSGTEIILEKIHELENNKKFMIFPSIRFLYFLTILKNAQFIIGNSSAAVREAEVFGTPAINIGSRQRNRSKNKEIVNVEPRKNLILDAI
;
A
#
# COMPACT_ATOMS: atom_id res chain seq x y z
N GLU A 1 -4.32 17.47 4.62
CA GLU A 1 -3.70 18.05 5.84
C GLU A 1 -4.60 19.05 6.55
N LEU A 2 -5.19 20.08 5.90
CA LEU A 2 -6.03 21.10 6.53
C LEU A 2 -7.18 20.49 7.35
N ILE A 3 -7.92 19.54 6.78
CA ILE A 3 -9.03 18.85 7.47
C ILE A 3 -8.52 18.13 8.71
N ARG A 4 -7.40 17.43 8.62
CA ARG A 4 -6.80 16.72 9.76
C ARG A 4 -6.41 17.67 10.88
N HIS A 5 -5.81 18.83 10.57
CA HIS A 5 -5.49 19.85 11.56
C HIS A 5 -6.75 20.45 12.20
N ALA A 6 -7.79 20.71 11.40
CA ALA A 6 -9.07 21.21 11.94
C ALA A 6 -9.69 20.18 12.91
N VAL A 7 -9.72 18.89 12.54
CA VAL A 7 -10.22 17.82 13.41
C VAL A 7 -9.42 17.76 14.71
N SER A 8 -8.09 17.87 14.66
CA SER A 8 -7.25 17.90 15.87
C SER A 8 -7.65 19.09 16.78
N LYS A 9 -7.87 20.27 16.20
CA LYS A 9 -8.27 21.47 16.99
C LYS A 9 -9.67 21.39 17.57
N LEU A 10 -10.56 20.63 17.00
CA LEU A 10 -11.92 20.43 17.49
C LEU A 10 -12.03 19.25 18.48
N SER A 11 -10.95 18.49 18.67
CA SER A 11 -10.92 17.33 19.54
C SER A 11 -10.42 17.68 20.94
N HIS A 12 -11.02 17.06 21.99
CA HIS A 12 -10.61 17.26 23.38
C HIS A 12 -9.56 16.23 23.84
N ILE A 13 -9.54 15.05 23.19
CA ILE A 13 -8.66 13.94 23.53
C ILE A 13 -8.04 13.42 22.24
N HIS A 14 -6.75 13.10 22.28
CA HIS A 14 -5.98 12.62 21.15
C HIS A 14 -5.34 11.27 21.47
N PHE A 15 -5.53 10.30 20.58
CA PHE A 15 -4.83 9.03 20.61
C PHE A 15 -3.81 8.99 19.48
N THR A 16 -2.54 8.77 19.82
CA THR A 16 -1.44 8.76 18.84
C THR A 16 -0.80 7.39 18.74
N ALA A 17 -0.30 7.08 17.53
CA ALA A 17 0.36 5.80 17.27
C ALA A 17 1.77 5.73 17.88
N ASN A 18 2.42 6.89 18.09
CA ASN A 18 3.78 6.96 18.62
C ASN A 18 4.04 8.32 19.29
N ASP A 19 5.17 8.43 19.99
CA ASP A 19 5.53 9.65 20.70
C ASP A 19 5.88 10.80 19.78
N GLU A 20 6.42 10.55 18.58
CA GLU A 20 6.66 11.59 17.57
C GLU A 20 5.37 12.30 17.16
N ALA A 21 4.28 11.55 16.95
CA ALA A 21 2.97 12.12 16.67
C ALA A 21 2.42 12.91 17.86
N LYS A 22 2.67 12.44 19.09
CA LYS A 22 2.34 13.17 20.33
C LYS A 22 3.08 14.52 20.39
N GLU A 23 4.38 14.52 20.16
CA GLU A 23 5.17 15.75 20.17
C GLU A 23 4.70 16.75 19.11
N ARG A 24 4.32 16.29 17.92
CA ARG A 24 3.75 17.14 16.87
C ARG A 24 2.43 17.79 17.30
N LEU A 25 1.55 17.08 18.00
CA LEU A 25 0.32 17.64 18.54
C LEU A 25 0.62 18.71 19.61
N VAL A 26 1.61 18.48 20.48
CA VAL A 26 2.05 19.49 21.44
C VAL A 26 2.58 20.74 20.75
N GLN A 27 3.38 20.59 19.68
CA GLN A 27 3.86 21.72 18.85
C GLN A 27 2.70 22.48 18.19
N LEU A 28 1.60 21.79 17.86
CA LEU A 28 0.37 22.40 17.35
C LEU A 28 -0.46 23.11 18.44
N GLY A 29 0.00 23.07 19.70
CA GLY A 29 -0.63 23.74 20.84
C GLY A 29 -1.69 22.90 21.55
N GLU A 30 -1.70 21.57 21.35
CA GLU A 30 -2.57 20.68 22.13
C GLU A 30 -1.99 20.42 23.52
N SER A 31 -2.87 20.24 24.51
CA SER A 31 -2.45 19.95 25.88
C SER A 31 -1.80 18.57 25.96
N LYS A 32 -0.59 18.49 26.54
CA LYS A 32 0.12 17.23 26.73
C LYS A 32 -0.67 16.20 27.52
N ASN A 33 -1.54 16.67 28.44
CA ASN A 33 -2.36 15.83 29.32
C ASN A 33 -3.58 15.22 28.57
N SER A 34 -3.93 15.75 27.42
CA SER A 34 -5.02 15.22 26.57
C SER A 34 -4.53 14.31 25.45
N ILE A 35 -3.22 14.01 25.39
CA ILE A 35 -2.61 13.21 24.33
C ILE A 35 -2.08 11.90 24.92
N PHE A 36 -2.60 10.78 24.44
CA PHE A 36 -2.25 9.43 24.86
C PHE A 36 -1.61 8.64 23.73
N THR A 37 -0.40 8.15 23.90
CA THR A 37 0.23 7.23 22.97
C THR A 37 -0.29 5.83 23.24
N ILE A 38 -1.06 5.27 22.29
CA ILE A 38 -1.71 3.96 22.44
C ILE A 38 -1.17 2.91 21.44
N GLY A 39 -0.23 3.28 20.58
CA GLY A 39 0.19 2.44 19.47
C GLY A 39 -0.75 2.54 18.27
N SER A 40 -0.51 1.72 17.27
CA SER A 40 -1.37 1.61 16.08
C SER A 40 -2.38 0.47 16.27
N PRO A 41 -3.69 0.75 16.27
CA PRO A 41 -4.71 -0.29 16.33
C PRO A 41 -4.56 -1.31 15.17
N ASP A 42 -4.16 -0.84 13.99
CA ASP A 42 -3.94 -1.70 12.83
C ASP A 42 -2.83 -2.74 13.09
N ILE A 43 -1.70 -2.31 13.68
CA ILE A 43 -0.60 -3.21 14.05
C ILE A 43 -1.07 -4.22 15.09
N HIS A 44 -1.88 -3.79 16.07
CA HIS A 44 -2.43 -4.69 17.07
C HIS A 44 -3.29 -5.79 16.42
N VAL A 45 -4.17 -5.43 15.49
CA VAL A 45 -4.98 -6.41 14.73
C VAL A 45 -4.07 -7.37 13.95
N MET A 46 -3.06 -6.87 13.23
CA MET A 46 -2.14 -7.70 12.44
C MET A 46 -1.38 -8.73 13.28
N THR A 47 -1.07 -8.41 14.53
CA THR A 47 -0.25 -9.26 15.42
C THR A 47 -1.05 -10.12 16.39
N SER A 48 -2.32 -9.78 16.67
CA SER A 48 -3.14 -10.44 17.71
C SER A 48 -4.29 -11.28 17.17
N VAL A 49 -4.66 -11.13 15.88
CA VAL A 49 -5.74 -11.89 15.26
C VAL A 49 -5.19 -13.10 14.54
N GLU A 50 -5.84 -14.25 14.71
CA GLU A 50 -5.55 -15.44 13.92
C GLU A 50 -5.97 -15.18 12.45
N LEU A 51 -4.99 -15.16 11.57
CA LEU A 51 -5.22 -14.94 10.14
C LEU A 51 -5.69 -16.25 9.48
N PRO A 52 -6.57 -16.19 8.47
CA PRO A 52 -6.92 -17.35 7.66
C PRO A 52 -5.66 -17.93 7.00
N THR A 53 -5.66 -19.23 6.72
CA THR A 53 -4.53 -19.86 6.03
C THR A 53 -4.43 -19.38 4.58
N ILE A 54 -3.23 -19.40 4.01
CA ILE A 54 -3.05 -19.01 2.61
C ILE A 54 -3.87 -19.87 1.66
N ASN A 55 -4.01 -21.17 1.94
CA ASN A 55 -4.81 -22.07 1.10
C ASN A 55 -6.31 -21.70 1.12
N GLU A 56 -6.86 -21.31 2.27
CA GLU A 56 -8.24 -20.81 2.36
C GLU A 56 -8.43 -19.54 1.53
N VAL A 57 -7.46 -18.62 1.59
CA VAL A 57 -7.52 -17.36 0.83
C VAL A 57 -7.41 -17.60 -0.67
N LEU A 58 -6.44 -18.42 -1.11
CA LEU A 58 -6.26 -18.76 -2.51
C LEU A 58 -7.50 -19.46 -3.09
N ASN A 59 -8.09 -20.39 -2.34
CA ASN A 59 -9.32 -21.07 -2.73
C ASN A 59 -10.53 -20.11 -2.79
N HIS A 60 -10.67 -19.21 -1.80
CA HIS A 60 -11.78 -18.26 -1.74
C HIS A 60 -11.80 -17.27 -2.92
N TYR A 61 -10.63 -16.84 -3.36
CA TYR A 61 -10.45 -15.91 -4.48
C TYR A 61 -10.11 -16.61 -5.80
N GLU A 62 -10.12 -17.94 -5.84
CA GLU A 62 -9.81 -18.74 -7.02
C GLU A 62 -8.45 -18.39 -7.65
N ILE A 63 -7.44 -18.09 -6.79
CA ILE A 63 -6.09 -17.73 -7.23
C ILE A 63 -5.32 -19.01 -7.57
N PRO A 64 -4.90 -19.19 -8.84
CA PRO A 64 -4.35 -20.46 -9.33
C PRO A 64 -2.86 -20.66 -9.02
N PHE A 65 -2.17 -19.67 -8.45
CA PHE A 65 -0.73 -19.70 -8.23
C PHE A 65 -0.38 -19.45 -6.75
N LYS A 66 0.77 -19.97 -6.32
CA LYS A 66 1.27 -19.84 -4.94
C LYS A 66 2.39 -18.81 -4.80
N ASP A 67 3.16 -18.60 -5.87
CA ASP A 67 4.24 -17.63 -5.92
C ASP A 67 3.75 -16.38 -6.64
N PHE A 68 3.70 -15.25 -5.94
CA PHE A 68 3.13 -14.01 -6.47
C PHE A 68 3.70 -12.76 -5.79
N GLY A 69 3.67 -11.66 -6.52
CA GLY A 69 3.75 -10.31 -5.97
C GLY A 69 2.37 -9.71 -5.75
N VAL A 70 2.27 -8.73 -4.87
CA VAL A 70 1.06 -7.91 -4.70
C VAL A 70 1.29 -6.56 -5.35
N PHE A 71 0.37 -6.15 -6.23
CA PHE A 71 0.44 -4.85 -6.89
C PHE A 71 -0.73 -3.96 -6.49
N ILE A 72 -0.41 -2.75 -5.98
CA ILE A 72 -1.40 -1.72 -5.63
C ILE A 72 -0.82 -0.36 -5.98
N PHE A 73 -1.47 0.35 -6.91
CA PHE A 73 -1.04 1.67 -7.33
C PHE A 73 -2.21 2.66 -7.29
N HIS A 74 -1.98 3.82 -6.66
CA HIS A 74 -2.99 4.87 -6.48
C HIS A 74 -2.58 6.13 -7.24
N PRO A 75 -3.53 6.95 -7.69
CA PRO A 75 -3.19 8.24 -8.27
C PRO A 75 -2.53 9.15 -7.22
N VAL A 76 -1.62 10.00 -7.69
CA VAL A 76 -1.07 11.12 -6.92
C VAL A 76 -1.72 12.38 -7.48
N THR A 77 -2.62 13.00 -6.72
CA THR A 77 -3.47 14.10 -7.21
C THR A 77 -2.69 15.35 -7.63
N THR A 78 -1.43 15.46 -7.24
CA THR A 78 -0.52 16.54 -7.66
C THR A 78 0.33 16.17 -8.88
N GLU A 79 0.18 14.96 -9.45
CA GLU A 79 0.99 14.44 -10.56
C GLU A 79 0.10 13.86 -11.68
N LEU A 80 -1.15 14.35 -11.81
CA LEU A 80 -2.12 13.80 -12.77
C LEU A 80 -1.67 13.94 -14.22
N ASP A 81 -0.92 14.99 -14.55
CA ASP A 81 -0.43 15.25 -15.91
C ASP A 81 0.53 14.16 -16.41
N THR A 82 1.22 13.47 -15.51
CA THR A 82 2.17 12.39 -15.85
C THR A 82 1.64 10.99 -15.50
N LEU A 83 0.45 10.91 -14.89
CA LEU A 83 -0.10 9.65 -14.37
C LEU A 83 -0.23 8.56 -15.45
N ALA A 84 -0.69 8.93 -16.65
CA ALA A 84 -0.86 7.99 -17.75
C ALA A 84 0.48 7.37 -18.20
N GLU A 85 1.54 8.17 -18.24
CA GLU A 85 2.88 7.70 -18.54
C GLU A 85 3.42 6.81 -17.42
N GLN A 86 3.27 7.26 -16.16
CA GLN A 86 3.72 6.51 -14.99
C GLN A 86 3.08 5.12 -14.93
N ILE A 87 1.75 5.02 -15.03
CA ILE A 87 1.07 3.72 -14.94
C ILE A 87 1.37 2.82 -16.13
N ASN A 88 1.58 3.39 -17.32
CA ASN A 88 2.01 2.63 -18.49
C ASN A 88 3.38 1.96 -18.28
N GLU A 89 4.38 2.72 -17.80
CA GLU A 89 5.70 2.18 -17.46
C GLU A 89 5.63 1.07 -16.40
N VAL A 90 4.80 1.27 -15.38
CA VAL A 90 4.57 0.28 -14.32
C VAL A 90 3.95 -1.00 -14.90
N VAL A 91 2.85 -0.91 -15.63
CA VAL A 91 2.16 -2.08 -16.20
C VAL A 91 3.06 -2.86 -17.16
N LEU A 92 3.81 -2.16 -18.03
CA LEU A 92 4.78 -2.79 -18.90
C LEU A 92 5.87 -3.55 -18.14
N SER A 93 6.36 -3.00 -17.02
CA SER A 93 7.34 -3.69 -16.18
C SER A 93 6.77 -4.95 -15.52
N LEU A 94 5.53 -4.91 -15.03
CA LEU A 94 4.88 -6.08 -14.45
C LEU A 94 4.73 -7.21 -15.49
N ILE A 95 4.31 -6.89 -16.72
CA ILE A 95 4.18 -7.87 -17.81
C ILE A 95 5.55 -8.47 -18.15
N GLU A 96 6.58 -7.64 -18.33
CA GLU A 96 7.92 -8.08 -18.74
C GLU A 96 8.65 -8.87 -17.63
N SER A 97 8.34 -8.62 -16.35
CA SER A 97 8.89 -9.38 -15.22
C SER A 97 8.55 -10.88 -15.27
N ASN A 98 7.52 -11.24 -16.03
CA ASN A 98 7.04 -12.61 -16.18
C ASN A 98 6.63 -13.31 -14.88
N LYS A 99 6.39 -12.56 -13.79
CA LYS A 99 5.92 -13.06 -12.49
C LYS A 99 4.39 -13.06 -12.40
N ASN A 100 3.85 -13.76 -11.41
CA ASN A 100 2.42 -13.72 -11.10
C ASN A 100 2.12 -12.56 -10.16
N PHE A 101 0.95 -11.94 -10.32
CA PHE A 101 0.53 -10.81 -9.48
C PHE A 101 -0.91 -10.93 -9.02
N ILE A 102 -1.12 -10.60 -7.76
CA ILE A 102 -2.43 -10.23 -7.22
C ILE A 102 -2.52 -8.71 -7.30
N VAL A 103 -3.43 -8.23 -8.14
CA VAL A 103 -3.64 -6.81 -8.43
C VAL A 103 -4.88 -6.33 -7.68
N ILE A 104 -4.74 -5.27 -6.91
CA ILE A 104 -5.87 -4.66 -6.19
C ILE A 104 -6.09 -3.26 -6.75
N TYR A 105 -7.35 -2.92 -7.01
CA TYR A 105 -7.73 -1.62 -7.57
C TYR A 105 -7.25 -0.45 -6.71
N PRO A 106 -7.01 0.72 -7.33
CA PRO A 106 -6.74 1.96 -6.62
C PRO A 106 -7.93 2.39 -5.76
N ASN A 107 -7.68 3.38 -4.88
CA ASN A 107 -8.75 4.13 -4.23
C ASN A 107 -9.51 5.03 -5.25
N ASN A 108 -10.59 5.69 -4.79
CA ASN A 108 -11.44 6.54 -5.62
C ASN A 108 -10.95 8.01 -5.74
N ASP A 109 -9.63 8.24 -5.72
CA ASP A 109 -9.06 9.58 -5.93
C ASP A 109 -9.13 9.99 -7.41
N SER A 110 -9.02 11.30 -7.70
CA SER A 110 -8.97 11.80 -9.08
C SER A 110 -7.83 11.13 -9.86
N GLY A 111 -8.12 10.64 -11.07
CA GLY A 111 -7.19 9.91 -11.93
C GLY A 111 -7.28 8.38 -11.79
N THR A 112 -8.17 7.87 -10.96
CA THR A 112 -8.39 6.43 -10.80
C THR A 112 -8.75 5.75 -12.10
N GLU A 113 -9.53 6.40 -12.96
CA GLU A 113 -9.96 5.88 -14.26
C GLU A 113 -8.78 5.55 -15.17
N ILE A 114 -7.74 6.40 -15.16
CA ILE A 114 -6.52 6.23 -15.96
C ILE A 114 -5.78 4.95 -15.52
N ILE A 115 -5.73 4.70 -14.21
CA ILE A 115 -5.08 3.51 -13.66
C ILE A 115 -5.90 2.26 -13.99
N LEU A 116 -7.23 2.32 -13.84
CA LEU A 116 -8.11 1.18 -14.12
C LEU A 116 -8.05 0.79 -15.59
N GLU A 117 -8.03 1.75 -16.52
CA GLU A 117 -7.87 1.48 -17.94
C GLU A 117 -6.63 0.63 -18.22
N LYS A 118 -5.49 0.97 -17.59
CA LYS A 118 -4.25 0.20 -17.73
C LYS A 118 -4.28 -1.15 -17.01
N ILE A 119 -4.94 -1.25 -15.87
CA ILE A 119 -5.13 -2.53 -15.17
C ILE A 119 -5.99 -3.49 -16.01
N HIS A 120 -7.02 -3.00 -16.71
CA HIS A 120 -7.86 -3.83 -17.57
C HIS A 120 -7.10 -4.46 -18.74
N GLU A 121 -5.99 -3.88 -19.20
CA GLU A 121 -5.11 -4.51 -20.20
C GLU A 121 -4.52 -5.84 -19.70
N LEU A 122 -4.47 -6.07 -18.39
CA LEU A 122 -3.94 -7.29 -17.76
C LEU A 122 -4.96 -8.42 -17.63
N GLU A 123 -6.27 -8.18 -17.80
CA GLU A 123 -7.36 -9.15 -17.53
C GLU A 123 -7.24 -10.46 -18.33
N ASN A 124 -6.70 -10.40 -19.53
CA ASN A 124 -6.54 -11.60 -20.38
C ASN A 124 -5.22 -12.36 -20.12
N ASN A 125 -4.39 -11.87 -19.21
CA ASN A 125 -3.12 -12.50 -18.89
C ASN A 125 -3.26 -13.33 -17.59
N LYS A 126 -3.18 -14.66 -17.70
CA LYS A 126 -3.35 -15.62 -16.60
C LYS A 126 -2.38 -15.44 -15.41
N LYS A 127 -1.36 -14.59 -15.57
CA LYS A 127 -0.44 -14.23 -14.47
C LYS A 127 -0.96 -13.14 -13.55
N PHE A 128 -2.08 -12.51 -13.90
CA PHE A 128 -2.67 -11.43 -13.13
C PHE A 128 -4.05 -11.82 -12.63
N MET A 129 -4.21 -11.85 -11.32
CA MET A 129 -5.50 -11.97 -10.66
C MET A 129 -5.90 -10.60 -10.13
N ILE A 130 -6.97 -10.04 -10.67
CA ILE A 130 -7.37 -8.65 -10.47
C ILE A 130 -8.62 -8.60 -9.59
N PHE A 131 -8.56 -7.81 -8.53
CA PHE A 131 -9.65 -7.68 -7.55
C PHE A 131 -9.97 -6.22 -7.28
N PRO A 132 -11.27 -5.82 -7.32
CA PRO A 132 -11.69 -4.49 -6.91
C PRO A 132 -11.37 -4.21 -5.44
N SER A 133 -11.50 -5.22 -4.58
CA SER A 133 -11.14 -5.17 -3.17
C SER A 133 -10.93 -6.57 -2.62
N ILE A 134 -10.16 -6.67 -1.55
CA ILE A 134 -9.94 -7.91 -0.80
C ILE A 134 -10.28 -7.64 0.66
N ARG A 135 -10.96 -8.58 1.33
CA ARG A 135 -11.25 -8.49 2.77
C ARG A 135 -9.96 -8.31 3.56
N PHE A 136 -9.96 -7.43 4.55
CA PHE A 136 -8.73 -7.01 5.25
C PHE A 136 -7.90 -8.19 5.78
N LEU A 137 -8.50 -9.14 6.51
CA LEU A 137 -7.75 -10.28 7.04
C LEU A 137 -7.19 -11.19 5.93
N TYR A 138 -7.90 -11.31 4.82
CA TYR A 138 -7.44 -12.07 3.66
C TYR A 138 -6.29 -11.35 2.95
N PHE A 139 -6.38 -10.02 2.84
CA PHE A 139 -5.30 -9.19 2.34
C PHE A 139 -4.03 -9.33 3.19
N LEU A 140 -4.15 -9.32 4.52
CA LEU A 140 -3.02 -9.53 5.42
C LEU A 140 -2.36 -10.89 5.20
N THR A 141 -3.16 -11.96 5.01
CA THR A 141 -2.65 -13.29 4.68
C THR A 141 -1.94 -13.32 3.33
N ILE A 142 -2.52 -12.69 2.30
CA ILE A 142 -1.89 -12.55 0.98
C ILE A 142 -0.55 -11.83 1.13
N LEU A 143 -0.53 -10.69 1.81
CA LEU A 143 0.67 -9.88 1.97
C LEU A 143 1.78 -10.64 2.73
N LYS A 144 1.42 -11.33 3.81
CA LYS A 144 2.35 -12.16 4.59
C LYS A 144 3.02 -13.28 3.77
N ASN A 145 2.33 -13.79 2.74
CA ASN A 145 2.81 -14.89 1.89
C ASN A 145 3.30 -14.43 0.50
N ALA A 146 3.23 -13.14 0.21
CA ALA A 146 3.73 -12.57 -1.03
C ALA A 146 5.26 -12.60 -1.07
N GLN A 147 5.83 -12.79 -2.26
CA GLN A 147 7.27 -12.64 -2.48
C GLN A 147 7.71 -11.19 -2.26
N PHE A 148 6.85 -10.24 -2.64
CA PHE A 148 7.02 -8.81 -2.44
C PHE A 148 5.70 -8.07 -2.67
N ILE A 149 5.61 -6.84 -2.18
CA ILE A 149 4.59 -5.87 -2.59
C ILE A 149 5.23 -4.77 -3.42
N ILE A 150 4.56 -4.37 -4.49
CA ILE A 150 5.02 -3.33 -5.41
C ILE A 150 3.92 -2.31 -5.69
N GLY A 151 4.28 -1.05 -5.78
CA GLY A 151 3.39 0.05 -6.10
C GLY A 151 3.60 1.25 -5.18
N ASN A 152 2.55 2.04 -4.94
CA ASN A 152 2.65 3.22 -4.10
C ASN A 152 1.62 3.25 -2.96
N SER A 153 1.09 2.09 -2.59
CA SER A 153 0.19 1.94 -1.45
C SER A 153 0.93 2.13 -0.12
N SER A 154 0.24 2.65 0.90
CA SER A 154 0.76 2.67 2.26
C SER A 154 0.98 1.27 2.83
N ALA A 155 0.33 0.26 2.29
CA ALA A 155 0.54 -1.14 2.67
C ALA A 155 1.99 -1.60 2.45
N ALA A 156 2.69 -1.04 1.46
CA ALA A 156 4.10 -1.33 1.20
C ALA A 156 5.04 -0.77 2.28
N VAL A 157 4.61 0.26 3.02
CA VAL A 157 5.44 0.93 4.05
C VAL A 157 4.97 0.69 5.48
N ARG A 158 3.81 0.07 5.68
CA ARG A 158 3.23 -0.17 7.01
C ARG A 158 2.99 -1.66 7.26
N GLU A 159 2.05 -2.24 6.53
CA GLU A 159 1.62 -3.62 6.72
C GLU A 159 2.72 -4.61 6.30
N ALA A 160 3.41 -4.34 5.19
CA ALA A 160 4.52 -5.17 4.71
C ALA A 160 5.67 -5.25 5.73
N GLU A 161 5.98 -4.14 6.41
CA GLU A 161 7.01 -4.10 7.45
C GLU A 161 6.70 -5.02 8.63
N VAL A 162 5.41 -5.11 9.04
CA VAL A 162 4.97 -5.99 10.13
C VAL A 162 5.21 -7.46 9.83
N PHE A 163 5.06 -7.86 8.56
CA PHE A 163 5.23 -9.25 8.11
C PHE A 163 6.63 -9.56 7.56
N GLY A 164 7.51 -8.57 7.45
CA GLY A 164 8.81 -8.72 6.80
C GLY A 164 8.72 -8.97 5.29
N THR A 165 7.61 -8.58 4.67
CA THR A 165 7.42 -8.72 3.21
C THR A 165 8.23 -7.67 2.49
N PRO A 166 9.12 -8.05 1.53
CA PRO A 166 9.88 -7.08 0.73
C PRO A 166 8.96 -6.08 0.02
N ALA A 167 9.36 -4.81 -0.04
CA ALA A 167 8.53 -3.76 -0.59
C ALA A 167 9.28 -2.92 -1.63
N ILE A 168 8.66 -2.74 -2.80
CA ILE A 168 9.12 -1.86 -3.88
C ILE A 168 8.14 -0.68 -3.97
N ASN A 169 8.58 0.48 -3.50
CA ASN A 169 7.79 1.70 -3.54
C ASN A 169 8.07 2.49 -4.82
N ILE A 170 7.04 2.72 -5.63
CA ILE A 170 7.14 3.44 -6.91
C ILE A 170 6.71 4.89 -6.73
N GLY A 171 7.57 5.82 -7.13
CA GLY A 171 7.27 7.25 -7.19
C GLY A 171 7.23 7.96 -5.83
N SER A 172 6.51 9.07 -5.77
CA SER A 172 6.61 10.06 -4.70
C SER A 172 5.65 9.86 -3.51
N ARG A 173 4.54 9.12 -3.69
CA ARG A 173 3.40 9.08 -2.77
C ARG A 173 3.76 8.68 -1.33
N GLN A 174 4.75 7.80 -1.16
CA GLN A 174 5.19 7.31 0.15
C GLN A 174 6.55 7.87 0.58
N ARG A 175 7.11 8.84 -0.13
CA ARG A 175 8.38 9.49 0.26
C ARG A 175 8.30 9.99 1.71
N ASN A 176 9.34 9.73 2.49
CA ASN A 176 9.47 10.15 3.90
C ASN A 176 8.43 9.59 4.87
N ARG A 177 7.65 8.56 4.48
CA ARG A 177 6.66 7.93 5.37
C ARG A 177 7.19 6.73 6.15
N SER A 178 8.30 6.16 5.73
CA SER A 178 9.02 5.11 6.47
C SER A 178 10.49 5.46 6.61
N LYS A 179 11.08 5.08 7.73
CA LYS A 179 12.53 5.12 8.00
C LYS A 179 13.20 3.77 7.66
N ASN A 180 12.40 2.78 7.23
CA ASN A 180 12.90 1.46 6.87
C ASN A 180 13.73 1.54 5.59
N LYS A 181 15.03 1.20 5.70
CA LYS A 181 15.98 1.24 4.59
C LYS A 181 15.88 0.03 3.65
N GLU A 182 15.11 -0.97 4.04
CA GLU A 182 14.88 -2.18 3.23
C GLU A 182 13.82 -1.99 2.14
N ILE A 183 13.06 -0.88 2.21
CA ILE A 183 12.12 -0.52 1.15
C ILE A 183 12.90 0.00 -0.04
N VAL A 184 12.78 -0.69 -1.17
CA VAL A 184 13.38 -0.25 -2.45
C VAL A 184 12.52 0.85 -3.05
N ASN A 185 13.06 2.06 -3.17
CA ASN A 185 12.34 3.19 -3.76
C ASN A 185 12.81 3.39 -5.20
N VAL A 186 11.88 3.38 -6.16
CA VAL A 186 12.16 3.54 -7.58
C VAL A 186 11.28 4.61 -8.21
N GLU A 187 11.80 5.26 -9.24
CA GLU A 187 10.99 6.12 -10.10
C GLU A 187 10.10 5.25 -11.01
N PRO A 188 8.94 5.77 -11.50
CA PRO A 188 8.02 5.03 -12.36
C PRO A 188 8.58 4.91 -13.79
N ARG A 189 9.68 4.18 -13.92
CA ARG A 189 10.38 3.85 -15.19
C ARG A 189 10.56 2.35 -15.28
N LYS A 190 10.15 1.77 -16.39
CA LYS A 190 10.13 0.32 -16.62
C LYS A 190 11.43 -0.36 -16.21
N ASN A 191 12.57 0.12 -16.70
CA ASN A 191 13.86 -0.51 -16.43
C ASN A 191 14.21 -0.51 -14.93
N LEU A 192 13.98 0.61 -14.22
CA LEU A 192 14.26 0.71 -12.79
C LEU A 192 13.35 -0.21 -11.97
N ILE A 193 12.11 -0.37 -12.40
CA ILE A 193 11.16 -1.28 -11.76
C ILE A 193 11.56 -2.73 -12.00
N LEU A 194 11.97 -3.09 -13.22
CA LEU A 194 12.44 -4.43 -13.55
C LEU A 194 13.70 -4.83 -12.77
N ASP A 195 14.64 -3.89 -12.61
CA ASP A 195 15.87 -4.11 -11.83
C ASP A 195 15.57 -4.32 -10.32
N ALA A 196 14.44 -3.80 -9.83
CA ALA A 196 14.01 -3.93 -8.44
C ALA A 196 13.19 -5.21 -8.17
N ILE A 197 12.56 -5.82 -9.21
CA ILE A 197 11.79 -7.07 -9.12
C ILE A 197 12.71 -8.29 -9.13
#